data_59759be89b9f648c5223629f9a1870fc
#
_entry.id   59759be89b9f648c5223629f9a1870fc
#
_cell.length_a   1.000
_cell.length_b   1.000
_cell.length_c   1.000
_cell.angle_alpha   90.00
_cell.angle_beta   90.00
_cell.angle_gamma   90.00
#
_symmetry.space_group_name_H-M   'P 1'
#
loop_
_entity.id
_entity.type
_entity.pdbx_description
1 polymer ?
#
loop_
_entity_poly.entity_id
_entity_poly.type
_entity_poly.pdbx_seq_one_letter_code
_entity_poly.pdbx_strand_id
1 'polypeptide(L)'
;SLYHKNGEIVEKGEKIAQWDPFNAVIVTEYAGTLRFNDVKEGATYRAETDDTTGLTEKIITESKDRNMVPTCDILDANGEKIGTYNFPVGGHIVVEDGQTVKTGETLVKIPRAAVKGGDITGGLPRVTELFEARNPSNPAVVSEIDGEVTMGKVKRGNREIIVTSKTRLLYTS
;
A
#
# COMPACT_ATOMS: atom_id res chain seq x y z
N SER A 1 -3.92 -10.82 -3.50
CA SER A 1 -4.10 -12.21 -3.97
C SER A 1 -4.92 -12.98 -2.96
N LEU A 2 -5.89 -13.75 -3.44
CA LEU A 2 -6.67 -14.71 -2.67
C LEU A 2 -6.15 -16.11 -3.02
N TYR A 3 -5.86 -16.92 -2.02
CA TYR A 3 -5.24 -18.25 -2.23
C TYR A 3 -6.25 -19.38 -2.26
N HIS A 4 -7.45 -19.18 -1.68
CA HIS A 4 -8.49 -20.20 -1.56
C HIS A 4 -9.78 -19.81 -2.26
N LYS A 5 -10.51 -20.81 -2.71
CA LYS A 5 -11.82 -20.67 -3.35
C LYS A 5 -12.94 -20.83 -2.31
N ASN A 6 -14.13 -20.39 -2.67
CA ASN A 6 -15.31 -20.60 -1.82
C ASN A 6 -15.60 -22.10 -1.61
N GLY A 7 -15.72 -22.52 -0.35
CA GLY A 7 -15.98 -23.92 0.04
C GLY A 7 -14.72 -24.78 0.20
N GLU A 8 -13.53 -24.24 0.01
CA GLU A 8 -12.27 -24.97 0.24
C GLU A 8 -11.96 -25.08 1.75
N ILE A 9 -11.46 -26.23 2.17
CA ILE A 9 -11.07 -26.46 3.56
C ILE A 9 -9.66 -25.93 3.76
N VAL A 10 -9.46 -25.13 4.78
CA VAL A 10 -8.17 -24.54 5.15
C VAL A 10 -7.72 -25.01 6.52
N GLU A 11 -6.42 -25.18 6.70
CA GLU A 11 -5.82 -25.57 7.97
C GLU A 11 -5.47 -24.35 8.84
N LYS A 12 -5.28 -24.58 10.13
CA LYS A 12 -4.89 -23.53 11.07
C LYS A 12 -3.51 -22.97 10.73
N GLY A 13 -3.45 -21.66 10.47
CA GLY A 13 -2.20 -20.95 10.12
C GLY A 13 -1.95 -20.86 8.62
N GLU A 14 -2.80 -21.41 7.79
CA GLU A 14 -2.72 -21.30 6.33
C GLU A 14 -3.06 -19.88 5.87
N LYS A 15 -2.33 -19.42 4.84
CA LYS A 15 -2.48 -18.05 4.31
C LYS A 15 -3.71 -17.97 3.40
N ILE A 16 -4.74 -17.30 3.83
CA ILE A 16 -5.99 -17.12 3.08
C ILE A 16 -5.86 -16.04 2.00
N ALA A 17 -5.26 -14.90 2.35
CA ALA A 17 -5.12 -13.78 1.44
C ALA A 17 -3.83 -13.00 1.71
N GLN A 18 -3.36 -12.33 0.69
CA GLN A 18 -2.20 -11.43 0.77
C GLN A 18 -2.49 -10.17 -0.04
N TRP A 19 -2.19 -9.02 0.55
CA TRP A 19 -2.27 -7.72 -0.12
C TRP A 19 -1.00 -6.92 0.11
N ASP A 20 -0.77 -5.94 -0.74
CA ASP A 20 0.31 -4.98 -0.59
C ASP A 20 -0.14 -3.85 0.35
N PRO A 21 0.49 -3.68 1.53
CA PRO A 21 0.12 -2.61 2.46
C PRO A 21 0.62 -1.23 2.01
N PHE A 22 1.61 -1.17 1.13
CA PHE A 22 2.27 0.06 0.70
C PHE A 22 1.59 0.73 -0.48
N ASN A 23 0.85 -0.04 -1.27
CA ASN A 23 0.13 0.46 -2.44
C ASN A 23 -1.37 0.17 -2.32
N ALA A 24 -2.18 1.16 -2.67
CA ALA A 24 -3.54 0.90 -3.08
C ALA A 24 -3.53 0.54 -4.56
N VAL A 25 -4.40 -0.37 -4.99
CA VAL A 25 -4.46 -0.80 -6.39
C VAL A 25 -5.85 -0.55 -6.96
N ILE A 26 -5.90 -0.13 -8.22
CA ILE A 26 -7.11 -0.15 -9.03
C ILE A 26 -7.01 -1.38 -9.92
N VAL A 27 -7.95 -2.29 -9.78
CA VAL A 27 -8.03 -3.53 -10.56
C VAL A 27 -9.25 -3.49 -11.48
N THR A 28 -9.16 -4.17 -12.62
CA THR A 28 -10.30 -4.28 -13.51
C THR A 28 -11.29 -5.35 -13.06
N GLU A 29 -12.58 -5.06 -13.15
CA GLU A 29 -13.66 -6.03 -12.92
C GLU A 29 -13.99 -6.82 -14.19
N TYR A 30 -13.57 -6.33 -15.34
CA TYR A 30 -13.89 -6.89 -16.66
C TYR A 30 -12.63 -7.34 -17.39
N ALA A 31 -12.77 -8.39 -18.20
CA ALA A 31 -11.74 -8.77 -19.15
C ALA A 31 -12.02 -8.07 -20.50
N GLY A 32 -10.98 -7.57 -21.15
CA GLY A 32 -11.14 -6.87 -22.42
C GLY A 32 -9.87 -6.15 -22.85
N THR A 33 -10.00 -5.31 -23.87
CA THR A 33 -8.91 -4.49 -24.40
C THR A 33 -8.97 -3.09 -23.82
N LEU A 34 -7.85 -2.59 -23.34
CA LEU A 34 -7.73 -1.25 -22.77
C LEU A 34 -7.69 -0.18 -23.85
N ARG A 35 -8.34 0.94 -23.60
CA ARG A 35 -8.21 2.17 -24.38
C ARG A 35 -8.05 3.37 -23.46
N PHE A 36 -6.93 4.06 -23.60
CA PHE A 36 -6.63 5.25 -22.82
C PHE A 36 -7.31 6.47 -23.41
N ASN A 37 -7.91 7.30 -22.54
CA ASN A 37 -8.46 8.59 -22.90
C ASN A 37 -7.73 9.66 -22.09
N ASP A 38 -7.32 10.74 -22.75
CA ASP A 38 -6.61 11.89 -22.17
C ASP A 38 -5.31 11.53 -21.40
N VAL A 39 -4.70 10.40 -21.72
CA VAL A 39 -3.39 10.00 -21.18
C VAL A 39 -2.30 10.48 -22.13
N LYS A 40 -1.73 11.67 -21.86
CA LYS A 40 -0.73 12.34 -22.70
C LYS A 40 0.52 12.65 -21.89
N GLU A 41 1.68 12.29 -22.44
CA GLU A 41 2.97 12.59 -21.82
C GLU A 41 3.22 14.10 -21.72
N GLY A 42 3.71 14.53 -20.57
CA GLY A 42 3.96 15.95 -20.28
C GLY A 42 2.71 16.79 -19.97
N ALA A 43 1.50 16.23 -20.15
CA ALA A 43 0.24 16.89 -19.83
C ALA A 43 -0.50 16.21 -18.66
N THR A 44 -0.75 14.91 -18.75
CA THR A 44 -1.49 14.15 -17.73
C THR A 44 -0.66 13.07 -17.07
N TYR A 45 0.46 12.65 -17.68
CA TYR A 45 1.43 11.78 -17.04
C TYR A 45 2.86 12.19 -17.38
N ARG A 46 3.81 11.77 -16.56
CA ARG A 46 5.26 11.82 -16.81
C ARG A 46 5.85 10.42 -16.73
N ALA A 47 6.83 10.16 -17.57
CA ALA A 47 7.65 8.96 -17.48
C ALA A 47 8.82 9.22 -16.52
N GLU A 48 8.95 8.41 -15.48
CA GLU A 48 10.10 8.41 -14.57
C GLU A 48 10.82 7.07 -14.72
N THR A 49 12.13 7.13 -14.95
CA THR A 49 12.96 5.92 -14.97
C THR A 49 13.62 5.77 -13.62
N ASP A 50 13.41 4.62 -12.97
CA ASP A 50 14.09 4.27 -11.75
C ASP A 50 15.55 3.89 -12.08
N ASP A 51 16.49 4.69 -11.63
CA ASP A 51 17.93 4.50 -11.86
C ASP A 51 18.46 3.19 -11.29
N THR A 52 17.76 2.59 -10.33
CA THR A 52 18.17 1.35 -9.67
C THR A 52 17.72 0.11 -10.45
N THR A 53 16.48 0.15 -10.97
CA THR A 53 15.87 -0.98 -11.66
C THR A 53 15.91 -0.84 -13.18
N GLY A 54 16.13 0.37 -13.70
CA GLY A 54 16.08 0.69 -15.13
C GLY A 54 14.66 0.63 -15.72
N LEU A 55 13.64 0.45 -14.88
CA LEU A 55 12.26 0.40 -15.33
C LEU A 55 11.69 1.82 -15.44
N THR A 56 10.97 2.07 -16.53
CA THR A 56 10.27 3.34 -16.73
C THR A 56 8.83 3.20 -16.27
N GLU A 57 8.43 4.01 -15.31
CA GLU A 57 7.08 4.06 -14.77
C GLU A 57 6.35 5.31 -15.29
N LYS A 58 5.07 5.16 -15.59
CA LYS A 58 4.19 6.25 -16.02
C LYS A 58 3.39 6.74 -14.82
N ILE A 59 3.73 7.93 -14.33
CA ILE A 59 3.10 8.52 -13.13
C ILE A 59 2.12 9.60 -13.57
N ILE A 60 0.87 9.49 -13.11
CA ILE A 60 -0.16 10.47 -13.37
C ILE A 60 0.16 11.76 -12.62
N THR A 61 0.19 12.86 -13.35
CA THR A 61 0.41 14.22 -12.82
C THR A 61 -0.86 15.06 -12.94
N GLU A 62 -0.95 16.09 -12.11
CA GLU A 62 -2.05 17.03 -12.22
C GLU A 62 -1.96 17.78 -13.56
N SER A 63 -3.04 17.70 -14.35
CA SER A 63 -3.13 18.45 -15.61
C SER A 63 -3.43 19.92 -15.35
N LYS A 64 -2.77 20.80 -16.10
CA LYS A 64 -3.09 22.24 -16.12
C LYS A 64 -4.46 22.52 -16.76
N ASP A 65 -4.90 21.64 -17.65
CA ASP A 65 -6.21 21.74 -18.28
C ASP A 65 -7.21 20.85 -17.52
N ARG A 66 -8.19 21.50 -16.89
CA ARG A 66 -9.24 20.83 -16.10
C ARG A 66 -10.17 19.96 -16.93
N ASN A 67 -10.18 20.10 -18.24
CA ASN A 67 -11.00 19.29 -19.14
C ASN A 67 -10.34 17.94 -19.47
N MET A 68 -9.03 17.80 -19.21
CA MET A 68 -8.29 16.57 -19.45
C MET A 68 -8.29 15.70 -18.20
N VAL A 69 -9.14 14.67 -18.21
CA VAL A 69 -9.23 13.69 -17.12
C VAL A 69 -8.70 12.35 -17.63
N PRO A 70 -7.52 11.90 -17.16
CA PRO A 70 -6.97 10.63 -17.61
C PRO A 70 -7.84 9.46 -17.15
N THR A 71 -8.36 8.71 -18.13
CA THR A 71 -9.22 7.54 -17.90
C THR A 71 -8.79 6.37 -18.77
N CYS A 72 -9.21 5.18 -18.38
CA CYS A 72 -9.07 3.97 -19.15
C CYS A 72 -10.43 3.32 -19.37
N ASP A 73 -10.80 3.11 -20.60
CA ASP A 73 -11.98 2.33 -20.99
C ASP A 73 -11.57 0.87 -21.24
N ILE A 74 -12.43 -0.06 -20.87
CA ILE A 74 -12.30 -1.47 -21.23
C ILE A 74 -13.31 -1.76 -22.32
N LEU A 75 -12.82 -2.32 -23.42
CA LEU A 75 -13.60 -2.69 -24.59
C LEU A 75 -13.76 -4.20 -24.64
N ASP A 76 -14.94 -4.68 -24.99
CA ASP A 76 -15.19 -6.10 -25.27
C ASP A 76 -14.65 -6.52 -26.64
N ALA A 77 -14.89 -7.77 -27.03
CA ALA A 77 -14.50 -8.30 -28.35
C ALA A 77 -15.17 -7.58 -29.53
N ASN A 78 -16.30 -6.90 -29.32
CA ASN A 78 -17.03 -6.16 -30.32
C ASN A 78 -16.59 -4.68 -30.42
N GLY A 79 -15.70 -4.24 -29.51
CA GLY A 79 -15.25 -2.87 -29.38
C GLY A 79 -16.22 -1.97 -28.58
N GLU A 80 -17.21 -2.56 -27.93
CA GLU A 80 -18.11 -1.83 -27.05
C GLU A 80 -17.48 -1.58 -25.67
N LYS A 81 -17.73 -0.40 -25.12
CA LYS A 81 -17.22 -0.03 -23.81
C LYS A 81 -18.03 -0.71 -22.70
N ILE A 82 -17.36 -1.56 -21.91
CA ILE A 82 -17.95 -2.30 -20.80
C ILE A 82 -17.59 -1.73 -19.41
N GLY A 83 -16.54 -0.92 -19.33
CA GLY A 83 -16.13 -0.28 -18.07
C GLY A 83 -15.24 0.93 -18.31
N THR A 84 -15.20 1.83 -17.30
CA THR A 84 -14.30 2.99 -17.30
C THR A 84 -13.67 3.13 -15.92
N TYR A 85 -12.37 3.37 -15.89
CA TYR A 85 -11.59 3.60 -14.68
C TYR A 85 -10.87 4.94 -14.77
N ASN A 86 -10.97 5.73 -13.70
CA ASN A 86 -10.25 6.99 -13.60
C ASN A 86 -8.84 6.73 -13.07
N PHE A 87 -7.87 7.44 -13.61
CA PHE A 87 -6.49 7.41 -13.15
C PHE A 87 -6.25 8.58 -12.19
N PRO A 88 -6.09 8.31 -10.89
CA PRO A 88 -5.86 9.36 -9.90
C PRO A 88 -4.45 9.94 -10.01
N VAL A 89 -4.31 11.20 -9.66
CA VAL A 89 -3.01 11.88 -9.55
C VAL A 89 -2.09 11.14 -8.56
N GLY A 90 -0.84 10.96 -8.94
CA GLY A 90 0.13 10.16 -8.18
C GLY A 90 0.01 8.65 -8.39
N GLY A 91 -0.92 8.19 -9.23
CA GLY A 91 -1.03 6.79 -9.61
C GLY A 91 0.03 6.39 -10.63
N HIS A 92 0.60 5.20 -10.44
CA HIS A 92 1.55 4.58 -11.36
C HIS A 92 0.80 3.64 -12.28
N ILE A 93 0.78 3.92 -13.58
CA ILE A 93 0.14 3.08 -14.60
C ILE A 93 1.00 1.84 -14.82
N VAL A 94 0.39 0.66 -14.69
CA VAL A 94 1.09 -0.65 -14.83
C VAL A 94 0.80 -1.29 -16.18
N VAL A 95 -0.19 -0.80 -16.91
CA VAL A 95 -0.68 -1.36 -18.18
C VAL A 95 -0.42 -0.41 -19.35
N GLU A 96 -0.55 -0.91 -20.56
CA GLU A 96 -0.38 -0.13 -21.78
C GLU A 96 -1.69 0.02 -22.55
N ASP A 97 -1.75 1.09 -23.38
CA ASP A 97 -2.88 1.30 -24.29
C ASP A 97 -2.96 0.18 -25.32
N GLY A 98 -4.16 -0.34 -25.55
CA GLY A 98 -4.39 -1.49 -26.43
C GLY A 98 -4.07 -2.85 -25.82
N GLN A 99 -3.58 -2.94 -24.59
CA GLN A 99 -3.30 -4.20 -23.91
C GLN A 99 -4.60 -4.94 -23.58
N THR A 100 -4.60 -6.28 -23.75
CA THR A 100 -5.69 -7.13 -23.28
C THR A 100 -5.46 -7.53 -21.85
N VAL A 101 -6.46 -7.28 -21.00
CA VAL A 101 -6.42 -7.58 -19.56
C VAL A 101 -7.48 -8.61 -19.16
N LYS A 102 -7.19 -9.29 -18.05
CA LYS A 102 -8.11 -10.24 -17.42
C LYS A 102 -8.79 -9.60 -16.23
N THR A 103 -9.95 -10.13 -15.84
CA THR A 103 -10.62 -9.73 -14.60
C THR A 103 -9.67 -9.84 -13.40
N GLY A 104 -9.58 -8.80 -12.56
CA GLY A 104 -8.71 -8.73 -11.39
C GLY A 104 -7.28 -8.29 -11.69
N GLU A 105 -6.95 -7.93 -12.92
CA GLU A 105 -5.63 -7.41 -13.28
C GLU A 105 -5.46 -5.96 -12.80
N THR A 106 -4.27 -5.63 -12.32
CA THR A 106 -3.99 -4.29 -11.77
C THR A 106 -3.74 -3.30 -12.89
N LEU A 107 -4.50 -2.22 -12.91
CA LEU A 107 -4.37 -1.11 -13.88
C LEU A 107 -3.44 -0.01 -13.35
N VAL A 108 -3.62 0.37 -12.08
CA VAL A 108 -2.87 1.45 -11.43
C VAL A 108 -2.47 1.03 -10.03
N LYS A 109 -1.25 1.36 -9.65
CA LYS A 109 -0.76 1.32 -8.27
C LYS A 109 -0.69 2.74 -7.74
N ILE A 110 -1.26 2.97 -6.57
CA ILE A 110 -1.24 4.26 -5.89
C ILE A 110 -0.39 4.08 -4.64
N PRO A 111 0.83 4.63 -4.59
CA PRO A 111 1.64 4.59 -3.38
C PRO A 111 0.86 5.24 -2.24
N ARG A 112 0.64 4.51 -1.17
CA ARG A 112 0.13 5.12 0.05
C ARG A 112 1.26 5.95 0.60
N ALA A 113 1.04 7.26 0.77
CA ALA A 113 1.93 8.06 1.59
C ALA A 113 2.13 7.30 2.89
N ALA A 114 3.40 6.97 3.21
CA ALA A 114 3.74 6.20 4.40
C ALA A 114 2.89 6.71 5.55
N VAL A 115 2.10 5.81 6.14
CA VAL A 115 1.24 6.16 7.26
C VAL A 115 2.12 6.92 8.23
N LYS A 116 1.76 8.14 8.56
CA LYS A 116 2.50 9.08 9.43
C LYS A 116 2.81 8.53 10.84
N GLY A 117 2.71 7.24 11.05
CA GLY A 117 3.03 6.54 12.28
C GLY A 117 4.37 5.80 12.25
N GLY A 118 5.10 5.85 11.13
CA GLY A 118 6.35 5.10 10.96
C GLY A 118 7.49 5.95 10.41
N ASP A 119 7.42 7.27 10.56
CA ASP A 119 8.50 8.15 10.15
C ASP A 119 9.69 7.94 11.09
N ILE A 120 10.57 7.04 10.66
CA ILE A 120 11.85 6.81 11.35
C ILE A 120 12.66 8.06 11.12
N THR A 121 12.91 8.83 12.18
CA THR A 121 13.81 9.97 12.15
C THR A 121 15.16 9.54 11.58
N GLY A 122 15.53 10.10 10.43
CA GLY A 122 16.78 9.78 9.72
C GLY A 122 17.66 11.03 9.56
N GLY A 123 18.83 10.85 8.94
CA GLY A 123 19.75 11.94 8.64
C GLY A 123 20.38 12.60 9.86
N LEU A 124 20.70 13.89 9.77
CA LEU A 124 21.34 14.65 10.84
C LEU A 124 20.58 14.63 12.18
N PRO A 125 19.26 14.78 12.25
CA PRO A 125 18.53 14.70 13.52
C PRO A 125 18.75 13.36 14.23
N ARG A 126 18.77 12.24 13.49
CA ARG A 126 19.00 10.93 14.09
C ARG A 126 20.45 10.74 14.54
N VAL A 127 21.41 11.23 13.78
CA VAL A 127 22.82 11.22 14.17
C VAL A 127 23.03 11.99 15.46
N THR A 128 22.45 13.16 15.58
CA THR A 128 22.51 13.99 16.80
C THR A 128 21.90 13.30 18.01
N GLU A 129 20.70 12.69 17.86
CA GLU A 129 20.06 11.90 18.93
C GLU A 129 20.99 10.78 19.43
N LEU A 130 21.63 10.04 18.51
CA LEU A 130 22.49 8.92 18.86
C LEU A 130 23.78 9.36 19.55
N PHE A 131 24.45 10.40 19.03
CA PHE A 131 25.71 10.89 19.62
C PHE A 131 25.50 11.61 20.95
N GLU A 132 24.40 12.34 21.12
CA GLU A 132 24.04 13.00 22.37
C GLU A 132 23.32 12.09 23.36
N ALA A 133 23.06 10.81 23.00
CA ALA A 133 22.32 9.85 23.80
C ALA A 133 20.96 10.39 24.30
N ARG A 134 20.26 11.15 23.45
CA ARG A 134 18.93 11.68 23.76
C ARG A 134 17.87 10.58 23.60
N ASN A 135 16.81 10.69 24.36
CA ASN A 135 15.64 9.84 24.15
C ASN A 135 15.00 10.16 22.79
N PRO A 136 14.67 9.15 21.98
CA PRO A 136 14.01 9.38 20.70
C PRO A 136 12.61 9.99 20.89
N SER A 137 12.16 10.77 19.88
CA SER A 137 10.83 11.40 19.91
C SER A 137 9.68 10.37 19.95
N ASN A 138 9.89 9.21 19.31
CA ASN A 138 8.96 8.08 19.32
C ASN A 138 9.68 6.82 19.78
N PRO A 139 9.86 6.63 21.11
CA PRO A 139 10.54 5.46 21.65
C PRO A 139 9.71 4.20 21.44
N ALA A 140 10.39 3.08 21.19
CA ALA A 140 9.75 1.79 21.23
C ALA A 140 9.33 1.46 22.68
N VAL A 141 8.17 0.83 22.82
CA VAL A 141 7.73 0.27 24.11
C VAL A 141 8.39 -1.09 24.25
N VAL A 142 9.19 -1.25 25.31
CA VAL A 142 9.90 -2.49 25.62
C VAL A 142 9.37 -3.09 26.92
N SER A 143 9.42 -4.41 27.03
CA SER A 143 9.08 -5.09 28.27
C SER A 143 10.26 -5.03 29.23
N GLU A 144 10.02 -4.67 30.48
CA GLU A 144 11.03 -4.69 31.55
C GLU A 144 11.11 -6.05 32.24
N ILE A 145 10.18 -6.95 31.96
CA ILE A 145 10.10 -8.28 32.55
C ILE A 145 9.95 -9.37 31.49
N ASP A 146 10.48 -10.54 31.80
CA ASP A 146 10.25 -11.77 31.04
C ASP A 146 8.86 -12.33 31.36
N GLY A 147 8.11 -12.73 30.35
CA GLY A 147 6.77 -13.26 30.57
C GLY A 147 5.98 -13.57 29.30
N GLU A 148 4.75 -14.00 29.55
CA GLU A 148 3.79 -14.28 28.51
C GLU A 148 3.03 -13.00 28.13
N VAL A 149 2.99 -12.68 26.83
CA VAL A 149 2.32 -11.49 26.32
C VAL A 149 0.85 -11.80 26.03
N THR A 150 -0.05 -11.03 26.63
CA THR A 150 -1.48 -11.08 26.35
C THR A 150 -1.99 -9.72 25.87
N MET A 151 -2.93 -9.74 24.92
CA MET A 151 -3.52 -8.54 24.35
C MET A 151 -4.77 -8.15 25.13
N GLY A 152 -4.71 -6.99 25.77
CA GLY A 152 -5.84 -6.40 26.50
C GLY A 152 -6.81 -5.63 25.60
N LYS A 153 -7.65 -4.82 26.22
CA LYS A 153 -8.68 -4.02 25.55
C LYS A 153 -8.07 -2.80 24.83
N VAL A 154 -8.73 -2.36 23.77
CA VAL A 154 -8.40 -1.09 23.13
C VAL A 154 -9.10 0.04 23.88
N LYS A 155 -8.31 1.00 24.43
CA LYS A 155 -8.82 2.19 25.12
C LYS A 155 -8.30 3.45 24.41
N ARG A 156 -9.18 4.32 23.98
CA ARG A 156 -8.84 5.61 23.33
C ARG A 156 -7.84 5.49 22.16
N GLY A 157 -7.98 4.44 21.33
CA GLY A 157 -7.09 4.20 20.19
C GLY A 157 -5.79 3.44 20.53
N ASN A 158 -5.45 3.27 21.79
CA ASN A 158 -4.28 2.50 22.23
C ASN A 158 -4.68 1.09 22.67
N ARG A 159 -3.92 0.09 22.24
CA ARG A 159 -4.09 -1.30 22.70
C ARG A 159 -3.25 -1.54 23.94
N GLU A 160 -3.91 -2.06 24.96
CA GLU A 160 -3.23 -2.54 26.18
C GLU A 160 -2.49 -3.85 25.87
N ILE A 161 -1.22 -3.93 26.25
CA ILE A 161 -0.41 -5.14 26.15
C ILE A 161 0.00 -5.51 27.57
N ILE A 162 -0.32 -6.72 27.98
CA ILE A 162 -0.05 -7.22 29.34
C ILE A 162 1.03 -8.29 29.22
N VAL A 163 2.11 -8.11 29.96
CA VAL A 163 3.17 -9.12 30.10
C VAL A 163 3.06 -9.75 31.50
N THR A 164 2.80 -11.05 31.56
CA THR A 164 2.65 -11.79 32.78
C THR A 164 3.88 -12.64 33.01
N SER A 165 4.64 -12.33 34.07
CA SER A 165 5.81 -13.14 34.44
C SER A 165 5.40 -14.51 34.99
N LYS A 166 6.12 -15.53 34.57
CA LYS A 166 5.99 -16.89 35.14
C LYS A 166 6.67 -17.02 36.51
N THR A 167 7.54 -16.09 36.86
CA THR A 167 8.22 -16.05 38.13
C THR A 167 7.36 -15.27 39.12
N ARG A 168 6.92 -15.93 40.18
CA ARG A 168 6.12 -15.36 41.27
C ARG A 168 6.96 -14.29 41.97
N LEU A 169 6.76 -13.01 41.68
CA LEU A 169 7.36 -11.94 42.46
C LEU A 169 6.63 -11.81 43.80
N LEU A 170 7.29 -12.28 44.84
CA LEU A 170 6.99 -11.96 46.24
C LEU A 170 7.63 -10.60 46.58
N TYR A 171 7.10 -9.49 46.04
CA TYR A 171 7.37 -8.18 46.59
C TYR A 171 6.12 -7.31 46.45
N THR A 172 5.38 -7.27 47.54
CA THR A 172 4.49 -6.18 47.91
C THR A 172 5.34 -5.12 48.60
N SER A 173 5.31 -3.91 48.10
CA SER A 173 5.45 -2.70 48.94
C SER A 173 4.73 -1.55 48.26
#